data_f8cbcbd8c6d7073b22edd711a316e16d
#
_entry.id   f8cbcbd8c6d7073b22edd711a316e16d
#
_cell.length_a   1.000
_cell.length_b   1.000
_cell.length_c   1.000
_cell.angle_alpha   90.00
_cell.angle_beta   90.00
_cell.angle_gamma   90.00
#
_symmetry.space_group_name_H-M   'P 1'
#
loop_
_entity.id
_entity.type
_entity.pdbx_description
1 polymer ?
#
loop_
_entity_poly.entity_id
_entity_poly.type
_entity_poly.pdbx_seq_one_letter_code
_entity_poly.pdbx_strand_id
1 'polypeptide(L)'
;MRTPCPTIETRGLSPSFVGDDAKPATRSVAGTQHRWPARAALLFVVCLNALSAAGSVETFLQSLPDGQRSLLLGRREGPPQPLLFIFMGSIDTAMAEPLYTEVGKILAAEGVLSVVLDAPAHGGDAVPGEPSELSGWAHRVAEGKPFLAPFLERASAALDHFVATGMADPTRVAACGTSRGGFLAFQFAAHDPRIRCVGGIAPVTDLAALREFSGWNPPPPTAELALATLAPRLAGRPVWICIGNDDARVSTPRAIAFAEAVVAANRALPTPPDPIPVDLLVQSTPGHRSSAADHRRLSVWLRPHLGLPTSAE
;
A
#
# COMPACT_ATOMS: atom_id res chain seq x y z
N MET A 1 -8.28 -27.89 -45.62
CA MET A 1 -9.26 -26.91 -46.09
C MET A 1 -9.36 -25.79 -45.03
N ARG A 2 -8.83 -24.65 -45.35
CA ARG A 2 -8.86 -23.46 -44.45
C ARG A 2 -9.76 -22.43 -45.12
N THR A 3 -10.82 -22.01 -44.42
CA THR A 3 -11.69 -20.90 -44.83
C THR A 3 -11.13 -19.59 -44.33
N PRO A 4 -11.07 -18.51 -45.12
CA PRO A 4 -10.60 -17.19 -44.67
C PRO A 4 -11.72 -16.35 -44.03
N CYS A 5 -11.31 -15.55 -43.06
CA CYS A 5 -12.11 -14.56 -42.37
C CYS A 5 -12.25 -13.26 -43.18
N PRO A 6 -13.39 -12.56 -43.19
CA PRO A 6 -13.58 -11.37 -43.97
C PRO A 6 -13.05 -10.11 -43.29
N THR A 7 -12.39 -9.29 -44.10
CA THR A 7 -11.89 -7.94 -43.77
C THR A 7 -13.04 -6.93 -43.70
N ILE A 8 -13.09 -6.09 -42.68
CA ILE A 8 -14.02 -4.96 -42.57
C ILE A 8 -13.29 -3.69 -42.99
N GLU A 9 -13.78 -3.07 -44.05
CA GLU A 9 -13.36 -1.74 -44.52
C GLU A 9 -13.96 -0.65 -43.63
N THR A 10 -13.12 0.27 -43.15
CA THR A 10 -13.54 1.51 -42.51
C THR A 10 -13.60 2.63 -43.54
N ARG A 11 -14.82 3.11 -43.83
CA ARG A 11 -15.04 4.34 -44.59
C ARG A 11 -14.95 5.56 -43.68
N GLY A 12 -14.07 6.50 -44.05
CA GLY A 12 -14.00 7.81 -43.45
C GLY A 12 -15.15 8.73 -43.91
N LEU A 13 -15.63 9.56 -43.00
CA LEU A 13 -16.44 10.72 -43.30
C LEU A 13 -15.95 11.88 -42.41
N SER A 14 -15.35 12.88 -43.06
CA SER A 14 -15.28 14.23 -42.52
C SER A 14 -16.56 14.99 -42.91
N PRO A 15 -16.98 15.95 -42.10
CA PRO A 15 -17.48 17.20 -42.66
C PRO A 15 -16.85 18.44 -42.03
N SER A 16 -16.36 19.26 -42.89
CA SER A 16 -16.10 20.69 -42.72
C SER A 16 -17.40 21.46 -42.56
N PHE A 17 -17.48 22.40 -41.63
CA PHE A 17 -18.41 23.53 -41.68
C PHE A 17 -17.73 24.81 -41.24
N VAL A 18 -17.88 25.81 -42.14
CA VAL A 18 -17.38 27.21 -42.08
C VAL A 18 -18.55 28.12 -41.68
N GLY A 19 -18.25 29.18 -40.89
CA GLY A 19 -18.95 30.46 -40.88
C GLY A 19 -20.05 30.57 -39.83
N ASP A 20 -20.07 31.58 -38.97
CA ASP A 20 -20.34 32.96 -39.24
C ASP A 20 -20.17 33.83 -37.98
N ASP A 21 -19.70 35.06 -38.23
CA ASP A 21 -19.56 36.15 -37.27
C ASP A 21 -20.90 36.65 -36.73
N ALA A 22 -21.04 36.79 -35.41
CA ALA A 22 -22.02 37.69 -34.81
C ALA A 22 -21.48 38.32 -33.51
N LYS A 23 -21.19 39.63 -33.59
CA LYS A 23 -20.94 40.49 -32.41
C LYS A 23 -22.17 40.57 -31.53
N PRO A 24 -22.11 40.49 -30.22
CA PRO A 24 -23.18 40.90 -29.36
C PRO A 24 -23.04 42.38 -28.95
N ALA A 25 -24.15 43.08 -29.04
CA ALA A 25 -24.32 44.46 -28.65
C ALA A 25 -24.18 44.68 -27.11
N THR A 26 -23.45 45.75 -26.77
CA THR A 26 -23.36 46.26 -25.41
C THR A 26 -24.69 46.86 -24.95
N ARG A 27 -25.31 46.25 -23.91
CA ARG A 27 -26.37 46.90 -23.12
C ARG A 27 -25.80 47.28 -21.77
N SER A 28 -25.69 48.58 -21.54
CA SER A 28 -25.48 49.22 -20.24
C SER A 28 -26.67 48.97 -19.34
N VAL A 29 -26.46 48.36 -18.18
CA VAL A 29 -27.44 48.29 -17.09
C VAL A 29 -26.87 49.07 -15.91
N ALA A 30 -27.63 50.08 -15.51
CA ALA A 30 -27.31 50.96 -14.40
C ALA A 30 -27.19 50.20 -13.06
N GLY A 31 -26.14 50.51 -12.32
CA GLY A 31 -25.84 49.89 -11.04
C GLY A 31 -26.78 50.32 -9.92
N THR A 32 -27.32 49.35 -9.22
CA THR A 32 -27.81 49.50 -7.86
C THR A 32 -26.77 48.97 -6.91
N GLN A 33 -26.16 49.85 -6.16
CA GLN A 33 -25.21 49.53 -5.09
C GLN A 33 -25.97 48.96 -3.89
N HIS A 34 -25.99 47.62 -3.75
CA HIS A 34 -26.37 46.99 -2.48
C HIS A 34 -25.16 46.97 -1.53
N ARG A 35 -25.21 47.79 -0.49
CA ARG A 35 -24.30 47.76 0.65
C ARG A 35 -24.57 46.48 1.45
N TRP A 36 -23.66 45.53 1.40
CA TRP A 36 -23.64 44.35 2.28
C TRP A 36 -23.11 44.75 3.64
N PRO A 37 -23.71 44.28 4.78
CA PRO A 37 -23.23 44.62 6.10
C PRO A 37 -21.87 43.94 6.37
N ALA A 38 -20.93 44.71 6.91
CA ALA A 38 -19.53 44.35 7.17
C ALA A 38 -19.30 43.05 8.04
N ARG A 39 -20.36 42.47 8.56
CA ARG A 39 -20.28 41.25 9.37
C ARG A 39 -20.24 39.94 8.56
N ALA A 40 -20.64 39.98 7.28
CA ALA A 40 -20.59 38.78 6.41
C ALA A 40 -19.20 38.53 5.82
N ALA A 41 -18.37 39.57 5.69
CA ALA A 41 -17.02 39.46 5.14
C ALA A 41 -16.03 38.79 6.10
N LEU A 42 -16.25 38.88 7.43
CA LEU A 42 -15.33 38.31 8.40
C LEU A 42 -15.46 36.77 8.54
N LEU A 43 -16.65 36.23 8.29
CA LEU A 43 -16.87 34.77 8.33
C LEU A 43 -16.29 34.04 7.09
N PHE A 44 -16.27 34.74 5.94
CA PHE A 44 -15.71 34.13 4.71
C PHE A 44 -14.19 34.12 4.72
N VAL A 45 -13.53 35.12 5.35
CA VAL A 45 -12.05 35.15 5.48
C VAL A 45 -11.56 34.11 6.47
N VAL A 46 -12.33 33.81 7.54
CA VAL A 46 -11.95 32.75 8.50
C VAL A 46 -12.09 31.34 7.89
N CYS A 47 -13.06 31.10 7.02
CA CYS A 47 -13.19 29.80 6.32
C CYS A 47 -12.10 29.62 5.24
N LEU A 48 -11.66 30.67 4.53
CA LEU A 48 -10.55 30.54 3.56
C LEU A 48 -9.19 30.30 4.25
N ASN A 49 -8.96 30.86 5.44
CA ASN A 49 -7.72 30.63 6.17
C ASN A 49 -7.66 29.24 6.83
N ALA A 50 -8.78 28.57 7.06
CA ALA A 50 -8.81 27.21 7.56
C ALA A 50 -8.46 26.16 6.46
N LEU A 51 -8.64 26.48 5.18
CA LEU A 51 -8.21 25.61 4.06
C LEU A 51 -6.73 25.75 3.70
N SER A 52 -6.03 26.78 4.21
CA SER A 52 -4.63 27.05 3.85
C SER A 52 -3.60 26.41 4.81
N ALA A 53 -4.03 25.70 5.84
CA ALA A 53 -3.15 25.05 6.83
C ALA A 53 -2.88 23.57 6.55
N ALA A 54 -3.36 23.02 5.43
CA ALA A 54 -3.00 21.69 5.01
C ALA A 54 -1.64 21.76 4.27
N GLY A 55 -0.55 21.40 4.96
CA GLY A 55 0.79 21.32 4.37
C GLY A 55 0.78 20.52 3.05
N SER A 56 1.68 20.87 2.14
CA SER A 56 1.81 20.18 0.84
C SER A 56 2.14 18.70 1.07
N VAL A 57 1.58 17.84 0.21
CA VAL A 57 1.98 16.42 0.15
C VAL A 57 3.38 16.35 -0.46
N GLU A 58 4.30 15.74 0.26
CA GLU A 58 5.71 15.63 -0.12
C GLU A 58 6.16 14.17 -0.11
N THR A 59 7.24 13.92 -0.84
CA THR A 59 8.04 12.69 -0.72
C THR A 59 9.42 13.10 -0.22
N PHE A 60 9.84 12.58 0.93
CA PHE A 60 11.08 13.00 1.57
C PHE A 60 11.76 11.88 2.36
N LEU A 61 13.08 11.99 2.50
CA LEU A 61 13.85 11.09 3.35
C LEU A 61 13.95 11.65 4.77
N GLN A 62 13.87 10.77 5.75
CA GLN A 62 14.09 11.06 7.16
C GLN A 62 14.97 10.00 7.79
N SER A 63 15.94 10.40 8.62
CA SER A 63 16.69 9.48 9.45
C SER A 63 15.91 9.15 10.71
N LEU A 64 15.86 7.86 11.04
CA LEU A 64 15.31 7.36 12.30
C LEU A 64 16.36 7.46 13.43
N PRO A 65 15.96 7.36 14.71
CA PRO A 65 16.89 7.45 15.84
C PRO A 65 18.03 6.44 15.82
N ASP A 66 17.84 5.27 15.19
CA ASP A 66 18.85 4.24 15.01
C ASP A 66 19.81 4.50 13.83
N GLY A 67 19.68 5.65 13.17
CA GLY A 67 20.46 6.05 12.01
C GLY A 67 19.97 5.49 10.67
N GLN A 68 18.94 4.65 10.65
CA GLN A 68 18.37 4.15 9.40
C GLN A 68 17.60 5.24 8.66
N ARG A 69 17.54 5.11 7.33
CA ARG A 69 16.70 5.97 6.48
C ARG A 69 15.29 5.44 6.43
N SER A 70 14.34 6.33 6.36
CA SER A 70 12.95 6.07 5.95
C SER A 70 12.57 6.99 4.81
N LEU A 71 11.75 6.50 3.88
CA LEU A 71 11.10 7.32 2.86
C LEU A 71 9.69 7.58 3.30
N LEU A 72 9.29 8.83 3.34
CA LEU A 72 7.99 9.29 3.78
C LEU A 72 7.23 9.90 2.59
N LEU A 73 5.92 9.60 2.50
CA LEU A 73 5.00 10.22 1.56
C LEU A 73 3.82 10.76 2.37
N GLY A 74 3.64 12.07 2.41
CA GLY A 74 2.60 12.72 3.21
C GLY A 74 2.95 14.15 3.56
N ARG A 75 2.36 14.67 4.63
CA ARG A 75 2.65 16.01 5.13
C ARG A 75 3.69 15.94 6.24
N ARG A 76 4.65 16.88 6.23
CA ARG A 76 5.65 16.98 7.30
C ARG A 76 5.08 17.51 8.60
N GLU A 77 4.11 18.39 8.50
CA GLU A 77 3.54 19.14 9.62
C GLU A 77 2.02 19.00 9.63
N GLY A 78 1.43 19.20 10.79
CA GLY A 78 0.00 19.13 10.99
C GLY A 78 -0.39 18.21 12.15
N PRO A 79 -1.69 17.91 12.29
CA PRO A 79 -2.16 16.95 13.29
C PRO A 79 -1.68 15.54 12.97
N PRO A 80 -1.62 14.63 13.97
CA PRO A 80 -1.24 13.24 13.76
C PRO A 80 -2.05 12.57 12.64
N GLN A 81 -1.35 11.99 11.66
CA GLN A 81 -1.93 11.40 10.46
C GLN A 81 -2.17 9.89 10.65
N PRO A 82 -3.16 9.28 9.98
CA PRO A 82 -3.15 7.83 9.78
C PRO A 82 -1.82 7.40 9.17
N LEU A 83 -1.28 6.25 9.58
CA LEU A 83 0.02 5.78 9.13
C LEU A 83 -0.10 4.51 8.31
N LEU A 84 0.57 4.46 7.16
CA LEU A 84 0.67 3.27 6.32
C LEU A 84 2.14 2.86 6.14
N PHE A 85 2.52 1.68 6.62
CA PHE A 85 3.77 1.05 6.23
C PHE A 85 3.64 0.39 4.86
N ILE A 86 4.54 0.73 3.94
CA ILE A 86 4.61 0.11 2.61
C ILE A 86 5.93 -0.65 2.51
N PHE A 87 5.86 -1.97 2.46
CA PHE A 87 7.03 -2.82 2.34
C PHE A 87 7.23 -3.31 0.91
N MET A 88 8.50 -3.39 0.50
CA MET A 88 8.95 -3.90 -0.80
C MET A 88 10.37 -4.44 -0.71
N GLY A 89 11.31 -3.96 -1.49
CA GLY A 89 12.74 -4.23 -1.41
C GLY A 89 13.47 -3.13 -0.66
N SER A 90 13.88 -2.07 -1.37
CA SER A 90 14.62 -0.96 -0.80
C SER A 90 13.95 0.39 -1.03
N ILE A 91 14.36 1.39 -0.25
CA ILE A 91 13.98 2.79 -0.45
C ILE A 91 14.40 3.27 -1.85
N ASP A 92 15.58 2.87 -2.33
CA ASP A 92 16.05 3.26 -3.66
C ASP A 92 15.16 2.67 -4.76
N THR A 93 14.69 1.42 -4.61
CA THR A 93 13.68 0.82 -5.49
C THR A 93 12.36 1.58 -5.41
N ALA A 94 11.92 1.98 -4.22
CA ALA A 94 10.70 2.75 -4.04
C ALA A 94 10.73 4.11 -4.76
N MET A 95 11.90 4.74 -4.81
CA MET A 95 12.10 6.00 -5.53
C MET A 95 12.20 5.81 -7.04
N ALA A 96 12.84 4.72 -7.50
CA ALA A 96 13.04 4.44 -8.91
C ALA A 96 11.79 3.89 -9.61
N GLU A 97 10.96 3.14 -8.89
CA GLU A 97 9.78 2.45 -9.42
C GLU A 97 8.48 2.96 -8.77
N PRO A 98 7.87 4.03 -9.33
CA PRO A 98 6.71 4.71 -8.73
C PRO A 98 5.51 3.82 -8.43
N LEU A 99 5.36 2.68 -9.11
CA LEU A 99 4.26 1.74 -8.91
C LEU A 99 4.23 1.20 -7.46
N TYR A 100 5.40 0.92 -6.88
CA TYR A 100 5.46 0.36 -5.52
C TYR A 100 4.99 1.32 -4.43
N THR A 101 5.02 2.63 -4.69
CA THR A 101 4.54 3.67 -3.77
C THR A 101 3.17 4.25 -4.16
N GLU A 102 2.53 3.71 -5.19
CA GLU A 102 1.26 4.22 -5.73
C GLU A 102 0.16 4.28 -4.66
N VAL A 103 0.01 3.25 -3.82
CA VAL A 103 -0.94 3.25 -2.69
C VAL A 103 -0.68 4.44 -1.76
N GLY A 104 0.59 4.67 -1.42
CA GLY A 104 1.00 5.77 -0.55
C GLY A 104 0.70 7.15 -1.16
N LYS A 105 0.97 7.32 -2.46
CA LYS A 105 0.67 8.57 -3.17
C LYS A 105 -0.81 8.88 -3.22
N ILE A 106 -1.65 7.86 -3.50
CA ILE A 106 -3.10 8.01 -3.51
C ILE A 106 -3.59 8.46 -2.13
N LEU A 107 -3.18 7.75 -1.08
CA LEU A 107 -3.65 8.02 0.28
C LEU A 107 -3.03 9.27 0.91
N ALA A 108 -1.84 9.69 0.48
CA ALA A 108 -1.21 10.93 0.94
C ALA A 108 -2.05 12.16 0.59
N ALA A 109 -2.72 12.16 -0.58
CA ALA A 109 -3.66 13.22 -0.96
C ALA A 109 -4.86 13.31 0.00
N GLU A 110 -5.16 12.23 0.72
CA GLU A 110 -6.25 12.14 1.71
C GLU A 110 -5.75 12.32 3.15
N GLY A 111 -4.48 12.65 3.34
CA GLY A 111 -3.89 12.94 4.65
C GLY A 111 -3.32 11.74 5.38
N VAL A 112 -3.01 10.65 4.69
CA VAL A 112 -2.27 9.52 5.24
C VAL A 112 -0.77 9.76 5.10
N LEU A 113 -0.01 9.52 6.16
CA LEU A 113 1.44 9.43 6.09
C LEU A 113 1.85 7.99 5.73
N SER A 114 2.63 7.82 4.67
CA SER A 114 3.18 6.51 4.32
C SER A 114 4.67 6.44 4.61
N VAL A 115 5.14 5.27 5.05
CA VAL A 115 6.53 5.00 5.44
C VAL A 115 7.03 3.79 4.68
N VAL A 116 8.21 3.93 4.05
CA VAL A 116 8.97 2.84 3.44
C VAL A 116 10.28 2.65 4.20
N LEU A 117 10.60 1.41 4.54
CA LEU A 117 11.86 1.00 5.16
C LEU A 117 12.58 0.02 4.24
N ASP A 118 13.91 -0.03 4.33
CA ASP A 118 14.70 -1.06 3.64
C ASP A 118 14.38 -2.45 4.24
N ALA A 119 14.02 -3.40 3.38
CA ALA A 119 13.78 -4.78 3.77
C ALA A 119 15.08 -5.49 4.18
N PRO A 120 15.03 -6.59 4.93
CA PRO A 120 16.24 -7.36 5.26
C PRO A 120 17.06 -7.70 4.02
N ALA A 121 18.36 -7.57 4.07
CA ALA A 121 19.31 -7.77 2.98
C ALA A 121 19.08 -6.90 1.72
N HIS A 122 18.37 -5.77 1.87
CA HIS A 122 18.16 -4.78 0.79
C HIS A 122 18.65 -3.41 1.23
N GLY A 123 19.05 -2.58 0.27
CA GLY A 123 19.42 -1.19 0.51
C GLY A 123 20.41 -1.05 1.67
N GLY A 124 20.06 -0.27 2.69
CA GLY A 124 20.87 -0.05 3.88
C GLY A 124 21.02 -1.27 4.81
N ASP A 125 20.19 -2.32 4.67
CA ASP A 125 20.32 -3.57 5.44
C ASP A 125 21.21 -4.63 4.73
N ALA A 126 21.69 -4.33 3.51
CA ALA A 126 22.64 -5.21 2.82
C ALA A 126 24.00 -5.23 3.52
N VAL A 127 24.53 -6.44 3.75
CA VAL A 127 25.82 -6.63 4.41
C VAL A 127 26.88 -6.97 3.36
N PRO A 128 28.01 -6.25 3.30
CA PRO A 128 29.10 -6.61 2.38
C PRO A 128 29.56 -8.06 2.57
N GLY A 129 29.63 -8.81 1.46
CA GLY A 129 30.02 -10.21 1.47
C GLY A 129 28.87 -11.21 1.68
N GLU A 130 27.69 -10.77 2.05
CA GLU A 130 26.47 -11.59 2.01
C GLU A 130 25.75 -11.41 0.65
N PRO A 131 25.03 -12.44 0.17
CA PRO A 131 24.10 -12.25 -0.94
C PRO A 131 23.05 -11.21 -0.59
N SER A 132 22.59 -10.45 -1.59
CA SER A 132 21.55 -9.43 -1.39
C SER A 132 20.14 -9.98 -1.67
N GLU A 133 19.14 -9.23 -1.28
CA GLU A 133 17.72 -9.48 -1.54
C GLU A 133 17.22 -10.84 -1.00
N LEU A 134 16.37 -11.53 -1.76
CA LEU A 134 15.82 -12.84 -1.36
C LEU A 134 16.89 -13.92 -1.22
N SER A 135 17.98 -13.82 -1.98
CA SER A 135 19.13 -14.70 -1.80
C SER A 135 19.84 -14.45 -0.45
N GLY A 136 19.84 -13.19 0.01
CA GLY A 136 20.30 -12.84 1.36
C GLY A 136 19.41 -13.41 2.46
N TRP A 137 18.09 -13.40 2.25
CA TRP A 137 17.18 -14.07 3.19
C TRP A 137 17.46 -15.57 3.27
N ALA A 138 17.57 -16.23 2.12
CA ALA A 138 17.88 -17.65 2.07
C ALA A 138 19.22 -17.96 2.74
N HIS A 139 20.25 -17.16 2.49
CA HIS A 139 21.57 -17.28 3.13
C HIS A 139 21.46 -17.14 4.65
N ARG A 140 20.80 -16.09 5.15
CA ARG A 140 20.63 -15.89 6.60
C ARG A 140 19.85 -17.02 7.26
N VAL A 141 18.78 -17.53 6.63
CA VAL A 141 18.05 -18.71 7.13
C VAL A 141 18.96 -19.93 7.21
N ALA A 142 19.77 -20.17 6.18
CA ALA A 142 20.69 -21.30 6.15
C ALA A 142 21.77 -21.25 7.22
N GLU A 143 22.29 -20.07 7.47
CA GLU A 143 23.31 -19.83 8.50
C GLU A 143 22.71 -19.75 9.92
N GLY A 144 21.40 -19.92 10.07
CA GLY A 144 20.70 -19.73 11.34
C GLY A 144 20.76 -18.29 11.87
N LYS A 145 21.02 -17.33 10.97
CA LYS A 145 21.09 -15.91 11.32
C LYS A 145 19.69 -15.32 11.34
N PRO A 146 19.31 -14.53 12.37
CA PRO A 146 18.03 -13.84 12.38
C PRO A 146 17.99 -12.75 11.30
N PHE A 147 16.94 -12.70 10.50
CA PHE A 147 16.73 -11.60 9.56
C PHE A 147 15.41 -10.88 9.79
N LEU A 148 14.40 -11.63 10.22
CA LEU A 148 13.03 -11.13 10.36
C LEU A 148 12.82 -10.40 11.69
N ALA A 149 13.22 -10.99 12.83
CA ALA A 149 13.00 -10.39 14.14
C ALA A 149 13.65 -9.00 14.27
N PRO A 150 14.94 -8.80 13.89
CA PRO A 150 15.54 -7.45 13.91
C PRO A 150 14.80 -6.44 13.02
N PHE A 151 14.29 -6.88 11.87
CA PHE A 151 13.51 -6.02 10.99
C PHE A 151 12.18 -5.60 11.63
N LEU A 152 11.45 -6.53 12.26
CA LEU A 152 10.18 -6.25 12.92
C LEU A 152 10.34 -5.31 14.11
N GLU A 153 11.42 -5.48 14.89
CA GLU A 153 11.78 -4.58 15.99
C GLU A 153 12.06 -3.16 15.47
N ARG A 154 12.82 -3.02 14.37
CA ARG A 154 13.08 -1.73 13.74
C ARG A 154 11.80 -1.07 13.20
N ALA A 155 10.91 -1.85 12.58
CA ALA A 155 9.63 -1.34 12.09
C ALA A 155 8.73 -0.83 13.24
N SER A 156 8.71 -1.55 14.37
CA SER A 156 8.01 -1.09 15.59
C SER A 156 8.66 0.17 16.19
N ALA A 157 9.98 0.23 16.23
CA ALA A 157 10.70 1.42 16.70
C ALA A 157 10.46 2.65 15.80
N ALA A 158 10.34 2.44 14.48
CA ALA A 158 9.95 3.50 13.56
C ALA A 158 8.52 3.98 13.85
N LEU A 159 7.57 3.07 14.10
CA LEU A 159 6.21 3.43 14.52
C LEU A 159 6.22 4.24 15.83
N ASP A 160 7.00 3.80 16.84
CA ASP A 160 7.16 4.52 18.10
C ASP A 160 7.67 5.95 17.88
N HIS A 161 8.66 6.10 17.00
CA HIS A 161 9.21 7.41 16.65
C HIS A 161 8.16 8.34 16.03
N PHE A 162 7.39 7.86 15.03
CA PHE A 162 6.37 8.69 14.38
C PHE A 162 5.21 9.02 15.30
N VAL A 163 4.85 8.16 16.24
CA VAL A 163 3.86 8.45 17.29
C VAL A 163 4.41 9.46 18.29
N ALA A 164 5.63 9.26 18.80
CA ALA A 164 6.25 10.13 19.79
C ALA A 164 6.48 11.56 19.27
N THR A 165 6.77 11.70 17.96
CA THR A 165 6.93 13.01 17.30
C THR A 165 5.61 13.66 16.89
N GLY A 166 4.48 13.01 17.13
CA GLY A 166 3.14 13.54 16.77
C GLY A 166 2.85 13.47 15.27
N MET A 167 3.64 12.80 14.46
CA MET A 167 3.40 12.63 13.03
C MET A 167 2.31 11.59 12.74
N ALA A 168 2.21 10.54 13.58
CA ALA A 168 1.29 9.41 13.37
C ALA A 168 0.26 9.28 14.49
N ASP A 169 -0.96 8.92 14.12
CA ASP A 169 -2.02 8.50 15.02
C ASP A 169 -1.90 6.98 15.29
N PRO A 170 -1.56 6.56 16.53
CA PRO A 170 -1.33 5.15 16.85
C PRO A 170 -2.59 4.27 16.73
N THR A 171 -3.77 4.88 16.63
CA THR A 171 -5.05 4.15 16.50
C THR A 171 -5.42 3.86 15.06
N ARG A 172 -4.71 4.48 14.08
CA ARG A 172 -4.99 4.40 12.64
C ARG A 172 -3.74 3.98 11.86
N VAL A 173 -3.22 2.78 12.15
CA VAL A 173 -2.01 2.24 11.52
C VAL A 173 -2.32 1.02 10.69
N ALA A 174 -1.81 0.98 9.46
CA ALA A 174 -1.93 -0.13 8.54
C ALA A 174 -0.56 -0.54 7.97
N ALA A 175 -0.49 -1.75 7.40
CA ALA A 175 0.66 -2.20 6.65
C ALA A 175 0.24 -2.79 5.31
N CYS A 176 1.05 -2.61 4.28
CA CYS A 176 0.85 -3.28 3.01
C CYS A 176 2.17 -3.54 2.30
N GLY A 177 2.11 -4.36 1.25
CA GLY A 177 3.29 -4.60 0.42
C GLY A 177 3.02 -5.48 -0.78
N THR A 178 4.00 -5.45 -1.71
CA THR A 178 3.97 -6.27 -2.92
C THR A 178 5.01 -7.37 -2.82
N SER A 179 4.65 -8.60 -3.21
CA SER A 179 5.56 -9.76 -3.26
C SER A 179 6.23 -10.02 -1.89
N ARG A 180 7.57 -9.90 -1.81
CA ARG A 180 8.34 -9.97 -0.56
C ARG A 180 7.90 -8.93 0.46
N GLY A 181 7.47 -7.76 0.00
CA GLY A 181 6.92 -6.72 0.87
C GLY A 181 5.59 -7.12 1.49
N GLY A 182 4.75 -7.87 0.76
CA GLY A 182 3.54 -8.46 1.33
C GLY A 182 3.85 -9.43 2.47
N PHE A 183 4.89 -10.28 2.31
CA PHE A 183 5.36 -11.14 3.39
C PHE A 183 5.72 -10.33 4.65
N LEU A 184 6.51 -9.27 4.48
CA LEU A 184 6.92 -8.41 5.60
C LEU A 184 5.73 -7.68 6.23
N ALA A 185 4.74 -7.25 5.43
CA ALA A 185 3.55 -6.58 5.93
C ALA A 185 2.72 -7.50 6.85
N PHE A 186 2.49 -8.75 6.43
CA PHE A 186 1.78 -9.73 7.26
C PHE A 186 2.56 -10.13 8.51
N GLN A 187 3.89 -10.29 8.40
CA GLN A 187 4.76 -10.54 9.55
C GLN A 187 4.68 -9.38 10.54
N PHE A 188 4.75 -8.14 10.05
CA PHE A 188 4.67 -6.95 10.90
C PHE A 188 3.29 -6.81 11.57
N ALA A 189 2.21 -7.05 10.83
CA ALA A 189 0.87 -7.06 11.42
C ALA A 189 0.70 -8.12 12.52
N ALA A 190 1.30 -9.30 12.35
CA ALA A 190 1.28 -10.34 13.38
C ALA A 190 2.19 -10.02 14.59
N HIS A 191 3.23 -9.19 14.40
CA HIS A 191 4.19 -8.80 15.42
C HIS A 191 3.68 -7.62 16.27
N ASP A 192 3.19 -6.55 15.62
CA ASP A 192 2.78 -5.31 16.29
C ASP A 192 1.24 -5.20 16.32
N PRO A 193 0.63 -5.21 17.51
CA PRO A 193 -0.83 -5.16 17.66
C PRO A 193 -1.46 -3.81 17.23
N ARG A 194 -0.66 -2.78 17.05
CA ARG A 194 -1.13 -1.46 16.58
C ARG A 194 -1.48 -1.47 15.08
N ILE A 195 -0.98 -2.46 14.32
CA ILE A 195 -1.35 -2.62 12.91
C ILE A 195 -2.79 -3.12 12.82
N ARG A 196 -3.70 -2.25 12.44
CA ARG A 196 -5.15 -2.51 12.47
C ARG A 196 -5.65 -3.32 11.30
N CYS A 197 -5.02 -3.20 10.15
CA CYS A 197 -5.34 -3.96 8.94
C CYS A 197 -4.09 -4.16 8.09
N VAL A 198 -4.11 -5.17 7.24
CA VAL A 198 -2.96 -5.51 6.40
C VAL A 198 -3.37 -5.96 5.00
N GLY A 199 -2.65 -5.50 3.97
CA GLY A 199 -2.89 -5.86 2.59
C GLY A 199 -1.64 -6.36 1.85
N GLY A 200 -1.81 -7.36 0.98
CA GLY A 200 -0.75 -7.89 0.14
C GLY A 200 -1.13 -7.99 -1.34
N ILE A 201 -0.29 -7.45 -2.22
CA ILE A 201 -0.40 -7.63 -3.68
C ILE A 201 0.61 -8.69 -4.09
N ALA A 202 0.14 -9.80 -4.69
CA ALA A 202 0.93 -10.96 -5.05
C ALA A 202 1.93 -11.35 -3.93
N PRO A 203 1.47 -11.48 -2.66
CA PRO A 203 2.38 -11.64 -1.54
C PRO A 203 3.10 -12.99 -1.57
N VAL A 204 4.36 -13.00 -1.16
CA VAL A 204 5.00 -14.25 -0.72
C VAL A 204 4.30 -14.69 0.56
N THR A 205 3.68 -15.85 0.56
CA THR A 205 2.99 -16.40 1.74
C THR A 205 3.73 -17.59 2.36
N ASP A 206 4.68 -18.13 1.60
CA ASP A 206 5.55 -19.21 2.05
C ASP A 206 6.90 -19.10 1.34
N LEU A 207 7.98 -18.95 2.09
CA LEU A 207 9.32 -18.84 1.54
C LEU A 207 9.74 -20.07 0.75
N ALA A 208 9.23 -21.26 1.09
CA ALA A 208 9.50 -22.49 0.37
C ALA A 208 8.94 -22.52 -1.07
N ALA A 209 8.09 -21.56 -1.45
CA ALA A 209 7.67 -21.37 -2.85
C ALA A 209 8.76 -20.71 -3.71
N LEU A 210 9.70 -20.02 -3.08
CA LEU A 210 10.69 -19.22 -3.77
C LEU A 210 11.88 -20.07 -4.23
N ARG A 211 12.33 -19.85 -5.47
CA ARG A 211 13.51 -20.56 -6.03
C ARG A 211 14.78 -20.34 -5.21
N GLU A 212 14.92 -19.22 -4.50
CA GLU A 212 16.05 -18.89 -3.64
C GLU A 212 16.13 -19.83 -2.41
N PHE A 213 15.03 -20.49 -2.07
CA PHE A 213 14.95 -21.48 -0.99
C PHE A 213 14.87 -22.92 -1.50
N SER A 214 15.06 -23.15 -2.82
CA SER A 214 15.08 -24.46 -3.44
C SER A 214 16.50 -25.03 -3.54
N GLY A 215 16.59 -26.38 -3.71
CA GLY A 215 17.88 -27.05 -3.94
C GLY A 215 18.73 -27.27 -2.69
N TRP A 216 18.22 -27.00 -1.52
CA TRP A 216 18.91 -27.23 -0.25
C TRP A 216 18.68 -28.65 0.25
N ASN A 217 19.75 -29.28 0.75
CA ASN A 217 19.67 -30.61 1.34
C ASN A 217 20.48 -30.65 2.66
N PRO A 218 19.83 -30.67 3.85
CA PRO A 218 18.38 -30.62 4.08
C PRO A 218 17.77 -29.27 3.68
N PRO A 219 16.44 -29.20 3.41
CA PRO A 219 15.77 -27.94 3.12
C PRO A 219 15.89 -26.99 4.34
N PRO A 220 16.00 -25.67 4.12
CA PRO A 220 16.07 -24.70 5.21
C PRO A 220 14.77 -24.73 6.04
N PRO A 221 14.83 -24.39 7.34
CA PRO A 221 13.67 -24.41 8.24
C PRO A 221 12.72 -23.24 7.93
N THR A 222 12.05 -23.28 6.75
CA THR A 222 11.14 -22.23 6.30
C THR A 222 9.70 -22.41 6.78
N ALA A 223 9.34 -23.61 7.29
CA ALA A 223 7.96 -23.91 7.68
C ALA A 223 7.43 -22.98 8.77
N GLU A 224 8.28 -22.59 9.74
CA GLU A 224 7.92 -21.64 10.80
C GLU A 224 7.75 -20.22 10.29
N LEU A 225 8.31 -19.91 9.12
CA LEU A 225 8.22 -18.60 8.47
C LEU A 225 7.05 -18.50 7.48
N ALA A 226 6.31 -19.61 7.24
CA ALA A 226 5.11 -19.56 6.41
C ALA A 226 4.03 -18.71 7.09
N LEU A 227 3.41 -17.78 6.35
CA LEU A 227 2.40 -16.86 6.90
C LEU A 227 1.19 -17.58 7.48
N ALA A 228 0.88 -18.78 7.01
CA ALA A 228 -0.20 -19.60 7.57
C ALA A 228 -0.02 -19.89 9.08
N THR A 229 1.23 -19.97 9.58
CA THR A 229 1.52 -20.13 11.01
C THR A 229 1.13 -18.91 11.85
N LEU A 230 1.01 -17.75 11.21
CA LEU A 230 0.63 -16.47 11.85
C LEU A 230 -0.88 -16.24 11.87
N ALA A 231 -1.67 -17.08 11.22
CA ALA A 231 -3.11 -16.89 11.09
C ALA A 231 -3.81 -16.62 12.45
N PRO A 232 -3.47 -17.28 13.57
CA PRO A 232 -4.06 -16.96 14.89
C PRO A 232 -3.75 -15.54 15.36
N ARG A 233 -2.58 -14.98 15.01
CA ARG A 233 -2.19 -13.61 15.38
C ARG A 233 -2.86 -12.55 14.48
N LEU A 234 -3.36 -12.93 13.32
CA LEU A 234 -4.08 -12.06 12.39
C LEU A 234 -5.59 -12.14 12.59
N ALA A 235 -6.10 -13.10 13.36
CA ALA A 235 -7.53 -13.23 13.60
C ALA A 235 -8.13 -11.97 14.24
N GLY A 236 -9.33 -11.59 13.79
CA GLY A 236 -10.03 -10.38 14.21
C GLY A 236 -9.57 -9.10 13.46
N ARG A 237 -8.55 -9.19 12.60
CA ARG A 237 -8.08 -8.04 11.81
C ARG A 237 -8.50 -8.15 10.35
N PRO A 238 -8.85 -7.03 9.71
CA PRO A 238 -9.05 -6.99 8.28
C PRO A 238 -7.78 -7.37 7.51
N VAL A 239 -7.92 -8.34 6.61
CA VAL A 239 -6.87 -8.88 5.74
C VAL A 239 -7.30 -8.80 4.29
N TRP A 240 -6.44 -8.26 3.43
CA TRP A 240 -6.69 -8.20 2.00
C TRP A 240 -5.54 -8.83 1.21
N ILE A 241 -5.89 -9.71 0.28
CA ILE A 241 -4.92 -10.41 -0.58
C ILE A 241 -5.40 -10.31 -2.02
N CYS A 242 -4.50 -9.88 -2.91
CA CYS A 242 -4.73 -9.92 -4.36
C CYS A 242 -3.60 -10.74 -5.00
N ILE A 243 -3.96 -11.71 -5.85
CA ILE A 243 -2.96 -12.56 -6.52
C ILE A 243 -3.42 -12.94 -7.94
N GLY A 244 -2.46 -13.14 -8.85
CA GLY A 244 -2.72 -13.72 -10.16
C GLY A 244 -3.16 -15.18 -10.05
N ASN A 245 -4.07 -15.62 -10.93
CA ASN A 245 -4.57 -17.01 -10.96
C ASN A 245 -3.51 -18.03 -11.42
N ASP A 246 -2.40 -17.56 -12.02
CA ASP A 246 -1.28 -18.37 -12.52
C ASP A 246 0.07 -17.79 -12.08
N ASP A 247 0.17 -17.43 -10.80
CA ASP A 247 1.44 -16.96 -10.23
C ASP A 247 2.26 -18.13 -9.70
N ALA A 248 3.14 -18.67 -10.57
CA ALA A 248 4.05 -19.74 -10.21
C ALA A 248 5.23 -19.28 -9.34
N ARG A 249 5.52 -17.95 -9.29
CA ARG A 249 6.67 -17.39 -8.56
C ARG A 249 6.49 -17.46 -7.04
N VAL A 250 5.29 -17.09 -6.57
CA VAL A 250 4.94 -17.06 -5.14
C VAL A 250 3.87 -18.08 -4.79
N SER A 251 3.33 -18.78 -5.78
CA SER A 251 2.34 -19.85 -5.67
C SER A 251 0.93 -19.36 -5.29
N THR A 252 0.08 -19.22 -6.32
CA THR A 252 -1.35 -18.92 -6.10
C THR A 252 -2.02 -19.88 -5.10
N PRO A 253 -1.81 -21.21 -5.17
CA PRO A 253 -2.38 -22.12 -4.17
C PRO A 253 -1.95 -21.83 -2.73
N ARG A 254 -0.70 -21.40 -2.50
CA ARG A 254 -0.23 -21.05 -1.14
C ARG A 254 -0.86 -19.77 -0.62
N ALA A 255 -1.09 -18.80 -1.49
CA ALA A 255 -1.81 -17.57 -1.10
C ALA A 255 -3.27 -17.87 -0.74
N ILE A 256 -3.94 -18.74 -1.47
CA ILE A 256 -5.30 -19.21 -1.14
C ILE A 256 -5.29 -19.95 0.21
N ALA A 257 -4.38 -20.88 0.41
CA ALA A 257 -4.25 -21.62 1.67
C ALA A 257 -3.98 -20.70 2.88
N PHE A 258 -3.19 -19.65 2.68
CA PHE A 258 -2.98 -18.63 3.72
C PHE A 258 -4.27 -17.88 4.06
N ALA A 259 -5.03 -17.43 3.06
CA ALA A 259 -6.33 -16.78 3.29
C ALA A 259 -7.31 -17.70 4.04
N GLU A 260 -7.39 -18.98 3.65
CA GLU A 260 -8.21 -19.99 4.32
C GLU A 260 -7.78 -20.21 5.77
N ALA A 261 -6.46 -20.23 6.05
CA ALA A 261 -5.95 -20.33 7.40
C ALA A 261 -6.38 -19.14 8.27
N VAL A 262 -6.34 -17.90 7.74
CA VAL A 262 -6.82 -16.72 8.46
C VAL A 262 -8.32 -16.76 8.69
N VAL A 263 -9.11 -17.23 7.71
CA VAL A 263 -10.56 -17.45 7.86
C VAL A 263 -10.83 -18.48 8.97
N ALA A 264 -10.12 -19.61 8.97
CA ALA A 264 -10.25 -20.64 9.99
C ALA A 264 -9.90 -20.11 11.39
N ALA A 265 -8.84 -19.32 11.50
CA ALA A 265 -8.44 -18.69 12.77
C ALA A 265 -9.50 -17.70 13.29
N ASN A 266 -10.15 -16.93 12.40
CA ASN A 266 -11.26 -16.05 12.78
C ASN A 266 -12.47 -16.85 13.29
N ARG A 267 -12.81 -17.97 12.64
CA ARG A 267 -13.90 -18.85 13.08
C ARG A 267 -13.65 -19.48 14.44
N ALA A 268 -12.38 -19.64 14.83
CA ALA A 268 -11.99 -20.20 16.11
C ALA A 268 -11.99 -19.18 17.27
N LEU A 269 -12.23 -17.89 17.00
CA LEU A 269 -12.36 -16.88 18.05
C LEU A 269 -13.59 -17.17 18.93
N PRO A 270 -13.56 -16.81 20.22
CA PRO A 270 -14.74 -16.93 21.11
C PRO A 270 -15.98 -16.20 20.58
N THR A 271 -15.76 -15.08 19.87
CA THR A 271 -16.79 -14.32 19.18
C THR A 271 -16.28 -14.03 17.78
N PRO A 272 -16.54 -14.92 16.80
CA PRO A 272 -16.13 -14.70 15.41
C PRO A 272 -16.79 -13.44 14.83
N PRO A 273 -16.06 -12.63 14.07
CA PRO A 273 -16.66 -11.52 13.35
C PRO A 273 -17.59 -12.01 12.23
N ASP A 274 -18.67 -11.27 11.98
CA ASP A 274 -19.59 -11.54 10.88
C ASP A 274 -19.88 -10.21 10.12
N PRO A 275 -19.43 -10.07 8.87
CA PRO A 275 -18.62 -11.04 8.10
C PRO A 275 -17.18 -11.17 8.62
N ILE A 276 -16.53 -12.31 8.30
CA ILE A 276 -15.10 -12.51 8.56
C ILE A 276 -14.31 -11.53 7.67
N PRO A 277 -13.43 -10.69 8.24
CA PRO A 277 -12.79 -9.59 7.51
C PRO A 277 -11.56 -10.05 6.70
N VAL A 278 -11.75 -11.00 5.79
CA VAL A 278 -10.71 -11.53 4.91
C VAL A 278 -11.16 -11.45 3.46
N ASP A 279 -10.51 -10.57 2.69
CA ASP A 279 -10.77 -10.38 1.28
C ASP A 279 -9.66 -11.05 0.46
N LEU A 280 -10.03 -12.00 -0.39
CA LEU A 280 -9.14 -12.66 -1.35
C LEU A 280 -9.62 -12.39 -2.78
N LEU A 281 -8.79 -11.71 -3.55
CA LEU A 281 -8.98 -11.47 -4.98
C LEU A 281 -8.00 -12.32 -5.79
N VAL A 282 -8.52 -13.31 -6.50
CA VAL A 282 -7.76 -14.07 -7.49
C VAL A 282 -8.16 -13.57 -8.88
N GLN A 283 -7.20 -13.04 -9.63
CA GLN A 283 -7.46 -12.38 -10.91
C GLN A 283 -6.66 -12.98 -12.06
N SER A 284 -7.18 -12.85 -13.28
CA SER A 284 -6.46 -13.29 -14.48
C SER A 284 -5.28 -12.36 -14.76
N THR A 285 -4.11 -12.76 -14.26
CA THR A 285 -2.85 -12.03 -14.44
C THR A 285 -1.75 -13.02 -14.88
N PRO A 286 -1.01 -12.76 -15.95
CA PRO A 286 0.03 -13.65 -16.40
C PRO A 286 1.23 -13.61 -15.45
N GLY A 287 1.50 -14.70 -14.76
CA GLY A 287 2.64 -14.87 -13.85
C GLY A 287 2.64 -13.89 -12.66
N HIS A 288 3.85 -13.63 -12.14
CA HIS A 288 4.05 -12.78 -10.97
C HIS A 288 4.07 -11.29 -11.34
N ARG A 289 2.94 -10.60 -11.23
CA ARG A 289 2.80 -9.19 -11.60
C ARG A 289 1.85 -8.46 -10.66
N SER A 290 2.07 -7.16 -10.54
CA SER A 290 1.14 -6.19 -9.97
C SER A 290 0.83 -5.09 -10.99
N SER A 291 -0.28 -4.41 -10.84
CA SER A 291 -0.72 -3.33 -11.71
C SER A 291 -1.16 -2.11 -10.90
N ALA A 292 -1.20 -0.94 -11.54
CA ALA A 292 -1.75 0.26 -10.90
C ALA A 292 -3.21 0.07 -10.44
N ALA A 293 -3.97 -0.81 -11.11
CA ALA A 293 -5.33 -1.13 -10.69
C ALA A 293 -5.35 -1.88 -9.35
N ASP A 294 -4.39 -2.77 -9.09
CA ASP A 294 -4.29 -3.50 -7.81
C ASP A 294 -3.96 -2.55 -6.67
N HIS A 295 -3.04 -1.62 -6.90
CA HIS A 295 -2.67 -0.58 -5.93
C HIS A 295 -3.85 0.36 -5.64
N ARG A 296 -4.63 0.75 -6.65
CA ARG A 296 -5.87 1.52 -6.45
C ARG A 296 -6.92 0.76 -5.66
N ARG A 297 -7.16 -0.54 -5.95
CA ARG A 297 -8.09 -1.36 -5.18
C ARG A 297 -7.67 -1.46 -3.72
N LEU A 298 -6.38 -1.68 -3.47
CA LEU A 298 -5.85 -1.72 -2.11
C LEU A 298 -6.01 -0.37 -1.40
N SER A 299 -5.76 0.77 -2.08
CA SER A 299 -5.97 2.08 -1.47
C SER A 299 -7.44 2.33 -1.09
N VAL A 300 -8.38 1.94 -1.94
CA VAL A 300 -9.83 2.01 -1.64
C VAL A 300 -10.19 1.14 -0.44
N TRP A 301 -9.67 -0.08 -0.39
CA TRP A 301 -9.90 -1.00 0.72
C TRP A 301 -9.32 -0.50 2.05
N LEU A 302 -8.16 0.14 2.04
CA LEU A 302 -7.51 0.69 3.25
C LEU A 302 -8.26 1.89 3.87
N ARG A 303 -9.01 2.67 3.07
CA ARG A 303 -9.65 3.93 3.52
C ARG A 303 -10.50 3.79 4.78
N PRO A 304 -11.53 2.91 4.84
CA PRO A 304 -12.36 2.78 6.04
C PRO A 304 -11.55 2.33 7.26
N HIS A 305 -10.53 1.50 7.06
CA HIS A 305 -9.69 0.98 8.14
C HIS A 305 -8.72 2.03 8.69
N LEU A 306 -8.40 3.07 7.93
CA LEU A 306 -7.62 4.23 8.33
C LEU A 306 -8.50 5.41 8.80
N GLY A 307 -9.82 5.20 8.90
CA GLY A 307 -10.77 6.22 9.32
C GLY A 307 -10.93 7.36 8.31
N LEU A 308 -10.70 7.07 7.01
CA LEU A 308 -10.95 8.02 5.94
C LEU A 308 -12.42 7.91 5.46
N PRO A 309 -13.00 8.98 4.93
CA PRO A 309 -14.33 8.93 4.35
C PRO A 309 -14.41 7.89 3.24
N THR A 310 -15.42 7.05 3.25
CA THR A 310 -15.76 6.24 2.07
C THR A 310 -16.20 7.21 0.98
N SER A 311 -15.55 7.18 -0.18
CA SER A 311 -16.05 7.92 -1.34
C SER A 311 -17.49 7.48 -1.57
N ALA A 312 -18.42 8.44 -1.64
CA ALA A 312 -19.73 8.14 -2.22
C ALA A 312 -19.47 7.63 -3.65
N GLU A 313 -19.93 6.41 -3.94
CA GLU A 313 -19.95 5.85 -5.29
C GLU A 313 -20.73 6.76 -6.25
#